data_404f051619beb8047f043139fd7c8fd4
#
_entry.id   404f051619beb8047f043139fd7c8fd4
#
_cell.length_a   1.000
_cell.length_b   1.000
_cell.length_c   1.000
_cell.angle_alpha   90.00
_cell.angle_beta   90.00
_cell.angle_gamma   90.00
#
_symmetry.space_group_name_H-M   'P 1'
#
loop_
_entity.id
_entity.type
_entity.pdbx_description
1 polymer ?
#
loop_
_entity_poly.entity_id
_entity_poly.type
_entity_poly.pdbx_seq_one_letter_code
_entity_poly.pdbx_strand_id
1 'polypeptide(L)'
;MILNILRWFKHSFYTLLYRFFGLFPLQKNKIFIVNFRGRGYGDNAKYIVNALMAQGCDYEIYWSVKNLNEALPAGIKKVKYNSLKAVFHEATAHVWLDNCRKMLWVRKRKNQYYIQTWHGDIGFKKIEKDAAKGALSQSYIQDALNDSKMANLLVSGNGWFTKKIHEAFWYDGEIATCGYPRRDILYTTDLALQKDIKTRLNIDPEAKVLLYAPTFREKAENPDFSVYRLDWAGVLSALEERFGGKWVGMVRLHPNIAQYADKLEIPEGVVNATDYPDMQELLLIGDCCISDYSSSIVDFAVTGKQGFIFATDVDAYKRDRECYFSFEEFFI
;
A
#
# COMPACT_ATOMS: atom_id res chain seq x y z
N MET A 1 -23.39 -2.35 -23.19
CA MET A 1 -23.06 -1.49 -24.35
C MET A 1 -22.69 -0.07 -23.90
N ILE A 2 -23.53 0.65 -23.19
CA ILE A 2 -23.29 2.05 -22.73
C ILE A 2 -22.01 2.21 -21.92
N LEU A 3 -21.75 1.33 -20.95
CA LEU A 3 -20.52 1.36 -20.12
C LEU A 3 -19.23 1.21 -20.94
N ASN A 4 -19.24 0.41 -21.99
CA ASN A 4 -18.06 0.25 -22.86
C ASN A 4 -17.82 1.48 -23.73
N ILE A 5 -18.89 2.15 -24.18
CA ILE A 5 -18.81 3.40 -24.92
C ILE A 5 -18.23 4.51 -24.03
N LEU A 6 -18.73 4.65 -22.81
CA LEU A 6 -18.22 5.64 -21.84
C LEU A 6 -16.75 5.39 -21.49
N ARG A 7 -16.34 4.12 -21.32
CA ARG A 7 -14.93 3.75 -21.10
C ARG A 7 -14.06 4.12 -22.30
N TRP A 8 -14.54 3.86 -23.53
CA TRP A 8 -13.82 4.21 -24.75
C TRP A 8 -13.64 5.73 -24.87
N PHE A 9 -14.69 6.53 -24.63
CA PHE A 9 -14.61 7.99 -24.63
C PHE A 9 -13.61 8.50 -23.60
N LYS A 10 -13.68 7.99 -22.36
CA LYS A 10 -12.75 8.34 -21.30
C LYS A 10 -11.31 8.02 -21.70
N HIS A 11 -11.06 6.83 -22.23
CA HIS A 11 -9.76 6.39 -22.71
C HIS A 11 -9.22 7.33 -23.79
N SER A 12 -10.03 7.61 -24.82
CA SER A 12 -9.65 8.47 -25.95
C SER A 12 -9.37 9.89 -25.49
N PHE A 13 -10.20 10.45 -24.62
CA PHE A 13 -10.04 11.78 -24.05
C PHE A 13 -8.74 11.93 -23.27
N TYR A 14 -8.48 11.03 -22.31
CA TYR A 14 -7.24 11.10 -21.54
C TYR A 14 -6.00 10.85 -22.40
N THR A 15 -6.07 9.93 -23.35
CA THR A 15 -4.96 9.70 -24.30
C THR A 15 -4.64 10.97 -25.11
N LEU A 16 -5.66 11.69 -25.55
CA LEU A 16 -5.48 12.97 -26.25
C LEU A 16 -4.87 14.04 -25.37
N LEU A 17 -5.30 14.12 -24.08
CA LEU A 17 -4.73 15.04 -23.11
C LEU A 17 -3.24 14.77 -22.87
N TYR A 18 -2.82 13.50 -22.68
CA TYR A 18 -1.42 13.16 -22.54
C TYR A 18 -0.59 13.53 -23.77
N ARG A 19 -1.14 13.33 -24.99
CA ARG A 19 -0.48 13.75 -26.23
C ARG A 19 -0.36 15.27 -26.31
N PHE A 20 -1.42 15.99 -26.00
CA PHE A 20 -1.44 17.45 -26.01
C PHE A 20 -0.45 18.05 -25.00
N PHE A 21 -0.53 17.62 -23.72
CA PHE A 21 0.40 18.08 -22.69
C PHE A 21 1.83 17.57 -22.90
N GLY A 22 2.00 16.49 -23.62
CA GLY A 22 3.31 16.00 -24.07
C GLY A 22 4.04 16.93 -25.06
N LEU A 23 3.37 17.93 -25.63
CA LEU A 23 4.01 18.98 -26.45
C LEU A 23 4.74 20.02 -25.60
N PHE A 24 4.39 20.14 -24.32
CA PHE A 24 5.07 21.08 -23.41
C PHE A 24 6.47 20.58 -23.04
N PRO A 25 7.40 21.48 -22.69
CA PRO A 25 8.74 21.10 -22.25
C PRO A 25 8.72 20.16 -21.05
N LEU A 26 9.60 19.16 -21.08
CA LEU A 26 9.84 18.29 -19.94
C LEU A 26 10.63 19.04 -18.86
N GLN A 27 10.15 19.02 -17.62
CA GLN A 27 10.78 19.70 -16.49
C GLN A 27 11.69 18.73 -15.74
N LYS A 28 13.00 18.91 -15.87
CA LYS A 28 14.02 17.97 -15.40
C LYS A 28 14.04 17.76 -13.88
N ASN A 29 13.67 18.81 -13.12
CA ASN A 29 13.62 18.81 -11.67
C ASN A 29 12.23 18.44 -11.11
N LYS A 30 11.28 18.00 -11.96
CA LYS A 30 9.91 17.66 -11.52
C LYS A 30 9.74 16.18 -11.31
N ILE A 31 9.20 15.83 -10.14
CA ILE A 31 8.75 14.48 -9.78
C ILE A 31 7.22 14.49 -9.64
N PHE A 32 6.55 13.53 -10.28
CA PHE A 32 5.12 13.31 -10.13
C PHE A 32 4.85 11.96 -9.46
N ILE A 33 4.08 12.00 -8.38
CA ILE A 33 3.87 10.85 -7.50
C ILE A 33 2.39 10.49 -7.41
N VAL A 34 2.12 9.21 -7.54
CA VAL A 34 0.80 8.62 -7.29
C VAL A 34 0.97 7.49 -6.29
N ASN A 35 0.34 7.61 -5.12
CA ASN A 35 0.32 6.56 -4.11
C ASN A 35 -1.09 5.99 -4.01
N PHE A 36 -1.26 4.66 -4.12
CA PHE A 36 -2.54 3.95 -4.06
C PHE A 36 -3.68 4.65 -4.83
N ARG A 37 -3.37 5.10 -6.07
CA ARG A 37 -4.32 5.84 -6.91
C ARG A 37 -4.84 7.12 -6.24
N GLY A 38 -3.95 7.85 -5.57
CA GLY A 38 -4.24 9.11 -4.90
C GLY A 38 -4.75 8.98 -3.46
N ARG A 39 -4.44 7.90 -2.76
CA ARG A 39 -4.79 7.70 -1.35
C ARG A 39 -3.58 7.93 -0.46
N GLY A 40 -3.60 9.02 0.31
CA GLY A 40 -2.71 9.28 1.43
C GLY A 40 -1.24 9.55 1.08
N TYR A 41 -0.53 10.06 2.08
CA TYR A 41 0.92 10.21 2.11
C TYR A 41 1.53 9.02 2.85
N GLY A 42 2.00 8.03 2.12
CA GLY A 42 2.46 6.77 2.71
C GLY A 42 3.20 5.86 1.75
N ASP A 43 3.41 4.61 2.18
CA ASP A 43 4.09 3.56 1.42
C ASP A 43 5.50 3.98 0.95
N ASN A 44 6.10 3.23 0.04
CA ASN A 44 7.47 3.47 -0.46
C ASN A 44 7.70 4.92 -0.91
N ALA A 45 6.71 5.52 -1.56
CA ALA A 45 6.81 6.88 -2.08
C ALA A 45 7.06 7.93 -0.98
N LYS A 46 6.42 7.80 0.19
CA LYS A 46 6.65 8.69 1.34
C LYS A 46 8.11 8.66 1.78
N TYR A 47 8.66 7.48 1.96
CA TYR A 47 10.02 7.32 2.50
C TYR A 47 11.09 7.75 1.49
N ILE A 48 10.87 7.51 0.19
CA ILE A 48 11.73 8.04 -0.88
C ILE A 48 11.71 9.58 -0.86
N VAL A 49 10.53 10.19 -0.76
CA VAL A 49 10.40 11.66 -0.73
C VAL A 49 11.02 12.24 0.52
N ASN A 50 10.79 11.63 1.69
CA ASN A 50 11.40 12.08 2.94
C ASN A 50 12.94 12.05 2.84
N ALA A 51 13.53 11.00 2.25
CA ALA A 51 14.96 10.91 2.04
C ALA A 51 15.48 11.99 1.08
N LEU A 52 14.79 12.26 -0.03
CA LEU A 52 15.14 13.32 -0.97
C LEU A 52 15.10 14.71 -0.30
N MET A 53 14.06 14.98 0.51
CA MET A 53 13.94 16.23 1.24
C MET A 53 15.02 16.39 2.30
N ALA A 54 15.34 15.34 3.03
CA ALA A 54 16.41 15.33 4.04
C ALA A 54 17.80 15.58 3.43
N GLN A 55 18.02 15.15 2.19
CA GLN A 55 19.27 15.41 1.44
C GLN A 55 19.32 16.80 0.82
N GLY A 56 18.28 17.63 0.98
CA GLY A 56 18.23 18.97 0.41
C GLY A 56 18.14 19.00 -1.12
N CYS A 57 17.65 17.92 -1.74
CA CYS A 57 17.48 17.85 -3.19
C CYS A 57 16.44 18.87 -3.68
N ASP A 58 16.81 19.69 -4.66
CA ASP A 58 15.94 20.72 -5.25
C ASP A 58 15.01 20.13 -6.32
N TYR A 59 14.02 19.33 -5.88
CA TYR A 59 12.99 18.80 -6.75
C TYR A 59 11.65 19.45 -6.52
N GLU A 60 10.93 19.78 -7.59
CA GLU A 60 9.51 20.10 -7.55
C GLU A 60 8.68 18.84 -7.43
N ILE A 61 8.18 18.54 -6.25
CA ILE A 61 7.42 17.32 -5.97
C ILE A 61 5.92 17.61 -6.07
N TYR A 62 5.26 16.92 -7.00
CA TYR A 62 3.80 16.93 -7.17
C TYR A 62 3.22 15.59 -6.71
N TRP A 63 2.41 15.64 -5.67
CA TRP A 63 1.74 14.47 -5.11
C TRP A 63 0.26 14.46 -5.47
N SER A 64 -0.17 13.40 -6.14
CA SER A 64 -1.56 13.23 -6.57
C SER A 64 -2.43 12.68 -5.45
N VAL A 65 -3.50 13.38 -5.08
CA VAL A 65 -4.41 13.03 -3.97
C VAL A 65 -5.87 13.01 -4.42
N LYS A 66 -6.69 12.13 -3.86
CA LYS A 66 -8.14 12.15 -4.05
C LYS A 66 -8.81 13.28 -3.30
N ASN A 67 -8.37 13.53 -2.08
CA ASN A 67 -8.85 14.60 -1.22
C ASN A 67 -7.78 15.70 -1.11
N LEU A 68 -8.10 16.91 -1.57
CA LEU A 68 -7.18 18.04 -1.49
C LEU A 68 -6.96 18.55 -0.05
N ASN A 69 -7.80 18.15 0.89
CA ASN A 69 -7.63 18.46 2.31
C ASN A 69 -6.60 17.56 3.03
N GLU A 70 -6.10 16.51 2.37
CA GLU A 70 -5.05 15.68 2.96
C GLU A 70 -3.85 16.54 3.35
N ALA A 71 -3.30 16.31 4.55
CA ALA A 71 -2.08 16.94 5.00
C ALA A 71 -0.87 16.33 4.26
N LEU A 72 -0.02 17.17 3.68
CA LEU A 72 1.28 16.80 3.13
C LEU A 72 2.37 17.67 3.76
N PRO A 73 3.62 17.16 3.84
CA PRO A 73 4.75 17.98 4.28
C PRO A 73 4.90 19.26 3.46
N ALA A 74 5.46 20.29 4.10
CA ALA A 74 5.80 21.55 3.41
C ALA A 74 6.73 21.27 2.23
N GLY A 75 6.56 22.01 1.13
CA GLY A 75 7.32 21.81 -0.11
C GLY A 75 6.73 20.82 -1.09
N ILE A 76 5.76 19.98 -0.71
CA ILE A 76 5.07 19.07 -1.60
C ILE A 76 3.79 19.74 -2.15
N LYS A 77 3.68 19.80 -3.48
CA LYS A 77 2.54 20.40 -4.18
C LYS A 77 1.44 19.37 -4.41
N LYS A 78 0.22 19.63 -3.92
CA LYS A 78 -0.95 18.75 -4.11
C LYS A 78 -1.62 18.96 -5.46
N VAL A 79 -2.01 17.86 -6.10
CA VAL A 79 -2.89 17.89 -7.27
C VAL A 79 -3.98 16.85 -7.13
N LYS A 80 -5.19 17.16 -7.58
CA LYS A 80 -6.32 16.24 -7.51
C LYS A 80 -6.12 15.09 -8.51
N TYR A 81 -6.17 13.85 -8.01
CA TYR A 81 -6.03 12.64 -8.82
C TYR A 81 -7.00 12.63 -10.02
N ASN A 82 -6.50 12.23 -11.19
CA ASN A 82 -7.25 12.20 -12.45
C ASN A 82 -7.86 13.56 -12.89
N SER A 83 -7.35 14.69 -12.39
CA SER A 83 -7.71 16.01 -12.92
C SER A 83 -6.87 16.40 -14.14
N LEU A 84 -7.34 17.38 -14.91
CA LEU A 84 -6.53 17.95 -16.02
C LEU A 84 -5.17 18.45 -15.54
N LYS A 85 -5.14 19.07 -14.34
CA LYS A 85 -3.91 19.55 -13.72
C LYS A 85 -2.96 18.38 -13.38
N ALA A 86 -3.48 17.24 -12.89
CA ALA A 86 -2.68 16.06 -12.64
C ALA A 86 -2.08 15.51 -13.94
N VAL A 87 -2.87 15.38 -15.01
CA VAL A 87 -2.39 14.93 -16.32
C VAL A 87 -1.30 15.85 -16.88
N PHE A 88 -1.46 17.19 -16.74
CA PHE A 88 -0.45 18.15 -17.14
C PHE A 88 0.86 17.96 -16.38
N HIS A 89 0.80 17.87 -15.05
CA HIS A 89 2.01 17.69 -14.25
C HIS A 89 2.67 16.33 -14.49
N GLU A 90 1.90 15.27 -14.66
CA GLU A 90 2.41 13.94 -14.99
C GLU A 90 3.09 13.94 -16.39
N ALA A 91 2.43 14.49 -17.41
CA ALA A 91 2.97 14.55 -18.77
C ALA A 91 4.25 15.41 -18.90
N THR A 92 4.45 16.38 -17.99
CA THR A 92 5.60 17.29 -17.98
C THR A 92 6.65 16.98 -16.92
N ALA A 93 6.42 16.03 -16.01
CA ALA A 93 7.41 15.61 -15.01
C ALA A 93 8.46 14.70 -15.63
N HIS A 94 9.72 14.90 -15.24
CA HIS A 94 10.83 14.04 -15.68
C HIS A 94 10.74 12.65 -15.00
N VAL A 95 10.44 12.61 -13.71
CA VAL A 95 10.36 11.37 -12.93
C VAL A 95 8.92 11.11 -12.52
N TRP A 96 8.50 9.88 -12.68
CA TRP A 96 7.25 9.35 -12.13
C TRP A 96 7.54 8.31 -11.06
N LEU A 97 6.76 8.32 -9.99
CA LEU A 97 6.80 7.33 -8.92
C LEU A 97 5.37 6.86 -8.63
N ASP A 98 5.13 5.56 -8.72
CA ASP A 98 3.82 4.95 -8.46
C ASP A 98 3.99 3.59 -7.80
N ASN A 99 2.99 3.15 -7.05
CA ASN A 99 2.93 1.83 -6.43
C ASN A 99 1.75 0.97 -6.92
N CYS A 100 0.98 1.47 -7.88
CA CYS A 100 -0.11 0.77 -8.55
C CYS A 100 0.05 0.79 -10.05
N ARG A 101 -0.63 -0.11 -10.76
CA ARG A 101 -0.66 -0.11 -12.22
C ARG A 101 -1.31 1.16 -12.76
N LYS A 102 -0.64 1.82 -13.69
CA LYS A 102 -1.19 2.96 -14.44
C LYS A 102 -2.23 2.49 -15.45
N MET A 103 -3.22 3.33 -15.67
CA MET A 103 -4.29 3.06 -16.60
C MET A 103 -3.80 3.06 -18.06
N LEU A 104 -4.46 2.29 -18.91
CA LEU A 104 -4.12 2.12 -20.32
C LEU A 104 -4.02 3.44 -21.13
N TRP A 105 -4.68 4.49 -20.71
CA TRP A 105 -4.64 5.80 -21.40
C TRP A 105 -3.42 6.66 -21.05
N VAL A 106 -2.67 6.33 -20.01
CA VAL A 106 -1.44 7.04 -19.62
C VAL A 106 -0.37 6.83 -20.71
N ARG A 107 0.33 7.90 -21.05
CA ARG A 107 1.36 7.89 -22.08
C ARG A 107 2.65 8.52 -21.56
N LYS A 108 3.68 7.68 -21.41
CA LYS A 108 5.03 8.12 -21.02
C LYS A 108 5.82 8.58 -22.24
N ARG A 109 6.54 9.68 -22.11
CA ARG A 109 7.48 10.17 -23.13
C ARG A 109 8.82 9.45 -23.01
N LYS A 110 9.60 9.39 -24.11
CA LYS A 110 10.90 8.70 -24.16
C LYS A 110 11.88 9.16 -23.07
N ASN A 111 11.90 10.46 -22.77
CA ASN A 111 12.82 11.06 -21.80
C ASN A 111 12.24 11.19 -20.39
N GLN A 112 11.13 10.55 -20.07
CA GLN A 112 10.61 10.43 -18.71
C GLN A 112 11.13 9.14 -18.09
N TYR A 113 11.43 9.18 -16.81
CA TYR A 113 11.85 8.01 -16.02
C TYR A 113 10.73 7.59 -15.07
N TYR A 114 10.24 6.36 -15.21
CA TYR A 114 9.15 5.83 -14.41
C TYR A 114 9.66 4.73 -13.48
N ILE A 115 9.51 4.96 -12.18
CA ILE A 115 9.82 4.04 -11.11
C ILE A 115 8.50 3.46 -10.60
N GLN A 116 8.36 2.14 -10.70
CA GLN A 116 7.24 1.38 -10.13
C GLN A 116 7.74 0.69 -8.85
N THR A 117 7.23 1.10 -7.69
CA THR A 117 7.68 0.53 -6.42
C THR A 117 6.88 -0.69 -5.99
N TRP A 118 5.70 -0.89 -6.61
CA TRP A 118 4.72 -1.84 -6.11
C TRP A 118 4.35 -1.57 -4.64
N HIS A 119 3.63 -2.48 -4.00
CA HIS A 119 3.11 -2.26 -2.64
C HIS A 119 3.09 -3.53 -1.78
N GLY A 120 3.87 -4.53 -2.14
CA GLY A 120 4.05 -5.79 -1.41
C GLY A 120 5.00 -6.71 -2.15
N ASP A 121 5.89 -7.38 -1.46
CA ASP A 121 6.95 -8.23 -2.03
C ASP A 121 6.89 -9.69 -1.59
N ILE A 122 6.13 -9.98 -0.55
CA ILE A 122 5.78 -11.33 -0.13
C ILE A 122 4.29 -11.29 0.23
N GLY A 123 3.52 -12.09 -0.44
CA GLY A 123 2.10 -12.24 -0.18
C GLY A 123 1.71 -13.69 -0.33
N PHE A 124 0.71 -14.12 0.42
CA PHE A 124 0.21 -15.50 0.29
C PHE A 124 -0.40 -15.72 -1.07
N LYS A 125 -1.26 -14.80 -1.54
CA LYS A 125 -1.98 -14.95 -2.80
C LYS A 125 -1.10 -14.75 -4.01
N LYS A 126 -1.31 -15.58 -5.02
CA LYS A 126 -0.74 -15.39 -6.36
C LYS A 126 -1.23 -14.09 -6.99
N ILE A 127 -0.33 -13.40 -7.66
CA ILE A 127 -0.56 -12.07 -8.25
C ILE A 127 -0.22 -12.06 -9.74
N GLU A 128 -0.75 -11.08 -10.45
CA GLU A 128 -0.44 -10.81 -11.86
C GLU A 128 -0.67 -12.06 -12.75
N LYS A 129 0.29 -12.48 -13.57
CA LYS A 129 0.17 -13.67 -14.44
C LYS A 129 -0.04 -14.97 -13.64
N ASP A 130 0.48 -15.03 -12.42
CA ASP A 130 0.37 -16.22 -11.58
C ASP A 130 -1.02 -16.36 -10.96
N ALA A 131 -1.85 -15.32 -10.98
CA ALA A 131 -3.21 -15.39 -10.48
C ALA A 131 -4.04 -16.42 -11.28
N ALA A 132 -4.99 -17.07 -10.60
CA ALA A 132 -5.85 -18.06 -11.20
C ALA A 132 -6.47 -17.58 -12.53
N LYS A 133 -6.61 -18.49 -13.48
CA LYS A 133 -7.20 -18.18 -14.79
C LYS A 133 -8.61 -17.59 -14.60
N GLY A 134 -8.81 -16.38 -15.13
CA GLY A 134 -10.07 -15.65 -14.99
C GLY A 134 -10.18 -14.77 -13.74
N ALA A 135 -9.22 -14.81 -12.81
CA ALA A 135 -9.20 -13.92 -11.63
C ALA A 135 -8.92 -12.46 -11.99
N LEU A 136 -8.22 -12.20 -13.09
CA LEU A 136 -7.93 -10.86 -13.58
C LEU A 136 -8.87 -10.49 -14.72
N SER A 137 -9.44 -9.28 -14.66
CA SER A 137 -10.21 -8.76 -15.79
C SER A 137 -9.31 -8.43 -16.98
N GLN A 138 -9.84 -8.56 -18.20
CA GLN A 138 -9.10 -8.19 -19.42
C GLN A 138 -8.62 -6.74 -19.41
N SER A 139 -9.42 -5.82 -18.83
CA SER A 139 -9.03 -4.42 -18.68
C SER A 139 -7.82 -4.25 -17.76
N TYR A 140 -7.77 -4.99 -16.66
CA TYR A 140 -6.61 -4.99 -15.77
C TYR A 140 -5.34 -5.50 -16.46
N ILE A 141 -5.45 -6.59 -17.21
CA ILE A 141 -4.31 -7.15 -17.97
C ILE A 141 -3.78 -6.12 -18.98
N GLN A 142 -4.66 -5.39 -19.67
CA GLN A 142 -4.24 -4.34 -20.60
C GLN A 142 -3.56 -3.16 -19.88
N ASP A 143 -4.08 -2.74 -18.72
CA ASP A 143 -3.44 -1.74 -17.87
C ASP A 143 -2.05 -2.21 -17.43
N ALA A 144 -1.92 -3.45 -16.95
CA ALA A 144 -0.67 -4.02 -16.48
C ALA A 144 0.39 -4.14 -17.59
N LEU A 145 -0.01 -4.62 -18.77
CA LEU A 145 0.87 -4.68 -19.95
C LEU A 145 1.38 -3.29 -20.37
N ASN A 146 0.49 -2.29 -20.38
CA ASN A 146 0.87 -0.92 -20.73
C ASN A 146 1.81 -0.32 -19.67
N ASP A 147 1.51 -0.53 -18.40
CA ASP A 147 2.29 -0.05 -17.26
C ASP A 147 3.71 -0.65 -17.26
N SER A 148 3.81 -1.98 -17.42
CA SER A 148 5.10 -2.68 -17.50
C SER A 148 5.99 -2.19 -18.67
N LYS A 149 5.39 -1.91 -19.83
CA LYS A 149 6.13 -1.33 -20.97
C LYS A 149 6.63 0.09 -20.71
N MET A 150 5.97 0.85 -19.84
CA MET A 150 6.35 2.22 -19.51
C MET A 150 7.39 2.29 -18.39
N ALA A 151 7.40 1.33 -17.47
CA ALA A 151 8.32 1.33 -16.34
C ALA A 151 9.78 1.25 -16.82
N ASN A 152 10.63 2.06 -16.23
CA ASN A 152 12.09 2.02 -16.43
C ASN A 152 12.74 1.18 -15.32
N LEU A 153 12.18 1.25 -14.11
CA LEU A 153 12.70 0.58 -12.95
C LEU A 153 11.54 0.02 -12.12
N LEU A 154 11.63 -1.25 -11.75
CA LEU A 154 10.82 -1.82 -10.66
C LEU A 154 11.66 -1.96 -9.41
N VAL A 155 11.07 -1.61 -8.26
CA VAL A 155 11.69 -1.85 -6.95
C VAL A 155 11.24 -3.19 -6.41
N SER A 156 12.19 -4.00 -5.95
CA SER A 156 11.94 -5.28 -5.32
C SER A 156 12.44 -5.27 -3.87
N GLY A 157 11.61 -5.79 -2.97
CA GLY A 157 11.93 -5.89 -1.56
C GLY A 157 12.90 -7.03 -1.22
N ASN A 158 13.03 -8.04 -2.08
CA ASN A 158 13.90 -9.20 -1.84
C ASN A 158 14.11 -10.04 -3.11
N GLY A 159 15.04 -11.00 -3.05
CA GLY A 159 15.41 -11.84 -4.18
C GLY A 159 14.28 -12.77 -4.68
N TRP A 160 13.41 -13.25 -3.79
CA TRP A 160 12.24 -14.05 -4.19
C TRP A 160 11.27 -13.21 -5.04
N PHE A 161 10.97 -11.98 -4.59
CA PHE A 161 10.07 -11.10 -5.33
C PHE A 161 10.69 -10.63 -6.66
N THR A 162 12.01 -10.42 -6.72
CA THR A 162 12.72 -10.15 -7.98
C THR A 162 12.45 -11.23 -9.01
N LYS A 163 12.52 -12.50 -8.62
CA LYS A 163 12.11 -13.64 -9.46
C LYS A 163 10.65 -13.52 -9.91
N LYS A 164 9.74 -13.21 -8.99
CA LYS A 164 8.32 -13.07 -9.28
C LYS A 164 8.02 -11.90 -10.22
N ILE A 165 8.76 -10.81 -10.15
CA ILE A 165 8.65 -9.72 -11.11
C ILE A 165 8.94 -10.22 -12.53
N HIS A 166 10.02 -10.95 -12.75
CA HIS A 166 10.33 -11.51 -14.07
C HIS A 166 9.27 -12.51 -14.56
N GLU A 167 8.78 -13.38 -13.67
CA GLU A 167 7.83 -14.44 -14.02
C GLU A 167 6.41 -13.89 -14.26
N ALA A 168 5.94 -12.98 -13.39
CA ALA A 168 4.52 -12.63 -13.29
C ALA A 168 4.16 -11.22 -13.79
N PHE A 169 5.06 -10.24 -13.81
CA PHE A 169 4.70 -8.84 -14.00
C PHE A 169 4.66 -8.35 -15.45
N TRP A 170 4.85 -9.20 -16.46
CA TRP A 170 5.05 -8.80 -17.87
C TRP A 170 6.14 -7.74 -18.02
N TYR A 171 7.23 -7.87 -17.25
CA TYR A 171 8.31 -6.90 -17.17
C TYR A 171 9.68 -7.57 -17.29
N ASP A 172 10.48 -7.09 -18.25
CA ASP A 172 11.83 -7.59 -18.53
C ASP A 172 12.89 -6.48 -18.38
N GLY A 173 12.52 -5.35 -17.75
CA GLY A 173 13.41 -4.21 -17.55
C GLY A 173 14.26 -4.31 -16.28
N GLU A 174 14.83 -3.19 -15.89
CA GLU A 174 15.69 -3.07 -14.71
C GLU A 174 14.92 -3.25 -13.40
N ILE A 175 15.47 -4.04 -12.48
CA ILE A 175 14.91 -4.26 -11.14
C ILE A 175 15.96 -3.89 -10.09
N ALA A 176 15.61 -2.96 -9.20
CA ALA A 176 16.40 -2.66 -8.01
C ALA A 176 15.97 -3.57 -6.86
N THR A 177 16.79 -4.57 -6.54
CA THR A 177 16.60 -5.42 -5.36
C THR A 177 17.27 -4.77 -4.16
N CYS A 178 16.63 -3.78 -3.55
CA CYS A 178 17.22 -2.92 -2.52
C CYS A 178 16.44 -2.89 -1.20
N GLY A 179 15.45 -3.77 -1.04
CA GLY A 179 14.48 -3.63 0.04
C GLY A 179 13.37 -2.63 -0.32
N TYR A 180 12.34 -2.57 0.51
CA TYR A 180 11.30 -1.57 0.37
C TYR A 180 11.57 -0.36 1.26
N PRO A 181 11.67 0.87 0.69
CA PRO A 181 11.94 2.10 1.46
C PRO A 181 10.96 2.31 2.63
N ARG A 182 9.73 1.85 2.51
CA ARG A 182 8.75 1.93 3.59
C ARG A 182 9.13 1.13 4.85
N ARG A 183 10.01 0.13 4.72
CA ARG A 183 10.47 -0.68 5.85
C ARG A 183 11.58 -0.02 6.64
N ASP A 184 12.26 1.00 6.10
CA ASP A 184 13.39 1.63 6.76
C ASP A 184 13.03 2.19 8.14
N ILE A 185 11.82 2.72 8.29
CA ILE A 185 11.31 3.21 9.57
C ILE A 185 11.21 2.10 10.63
N LEU A 186 11.00 0.84 10.23
CA LEU A 186 10.83 -0.29 11.15
C LEU A 186 12.14 -0.73 11.81
N TYR A 187 13.28 -0.28 11.28
CA TYR A 187 14.59 -0.49 11.87
C TYR A 187 15.02 0.64 12.81
N THR A 188 14.22 1.72 12.92
CA THR A 188 14.59 2.83 13.79
C THR A 188 14.42 2.49 15.26
N THR A 189 15.32 3.00 16.08
CA THR A 189 15.23 2.99 17.54
C THR A 189 14.76 4.33 18.12
N ASP A 190 14.22 5.22 17.28
CA ASP A 190 13.74 6.55 17.70
C ASP A 190 12.50 6.44 18.59
N LEU A 191 12.72 6.44 19.89
CA LEU A 191 11.67 6.40 20.90
C LEU A 191 10.82 7.68 20.91
N ALA A 192 11.39 8.83 20.51
CA ALA A 192 10.65 10.09 20.47
C ALA A 192 9.59 10.04 19.37
N LEU A 193 9.95 9.51 18.19
CA LEU A 193 9.00 9.26 17.10
C LEU A 193 7.89 8.29 17.53
N GLN A 194 8.24 7.20 18.20
CA GLN A 194 7.22 6.23 18.65
C GLN A 194 6.25 6.86 19.66
N LYS A 195 6.75 7.66 20.60
CA LYS A 195 5.92 8.42 21.57
C LYS A 195 5.03 9.44 20.89
N ASP A 196 5.53 10.15 19.90
CA ASP A 196 4.75 11.10 19.10
C ASP A 196 3.60 10.39 18.36
N ILE A 197 3.87 9.26 17.72
CA ILE A 197 2.84 8.47 17.03
C ILE A 197 1.75 8.00 18.02
N LYS A 198 2.16 7.44 19.17
CA LYS A 198 1.22 7.03 20.23
C LYS A 198 0.37 8.20 20.71
N THR A 199 0.97 9.36 20.94
CA THR A 199 0.26 10.58 21.37
C THR A 199 -0.76 11.03 20.35
N ARG A 200 -0.43 11.01 19.05
CA ARG A 200 -1.38 11.33 17.97
C ARG A 200 -2.58 10.39 17.91
N LEU A 201 -2.43 9.18 18.41
CA LEU A 201 -3.48 8.16 18.51
C LEU A 201 -4.18 8.12 19.88
N ASN A 202 -3.86 9.06 20.78
CA ASN A 202 -4.34 9.08 22.16
C ASN A 202 -4.00 7.79 22.94
N ILE A 203 -2.87 7.14 22.63
CA ILE A 203 -2.33 5.99 23.33
C ILE A 203 -1.32 6.48 24.36
N ASP A 204 -1.38 5.94 25.58
CA ASP A 204 -0.36 6.16 26.61
C ASP A 204 1.03 5.82 26.04
N PRO A 205 2.01 6.75 26.04
CA PRO A 205 3.34 6.49 25.49
C PRO A 205 4.04 5.27 26.08
N GLU A 206 3.75 4.92 27.32
CA GLU A 206 4.37 3.78 28.02
C GLU A 206 3.59 2.46 27.84
N ALA A 207 2.35 2.51 27.29
CA ALA A 207 1.58 1.31 27.02
C ALA A 207 2.17 0.51 25.85
N LYS A 208 2.12 -0.81 25.96
CA LYS A 208 2.38 -1.73 24.84
C LYS A 208 1.17 -1.80 23.92
N VAL A 209 1.41 -1.98 22.63
CA VAL A 209 0.38 -1.93 21.59
C VAL A 209 0.22 -3.27 20.90
N LEU A 210 -0.99 -3.82 20.93
CA LEU A 210 -1.40 -4.92 20.06
C LEU A 210 -2.05 -4.35 18.80
N LEU A 211 -1.40 -4.51 17.65
CA LEU A 211 -1.99 -4.15 16.35
C LEU A 211 -2.74 -5.34 15.76
N TYR A 212 -4.03 -5.18 15.48
CA TYR A 212 -4.82 -6.11 14.69
C TYR A 212 -5.12 -5.54 13.30
N ALA A 213 -4.63 -6.20 12.24
CA ALA A 213 -4.70 -5.72 10.87
C ALA A 213 -5.24 -6.81 9.91
N PRO A 214 -6.55 -7.08 9.90
CA PRO A 214 -7.14 -8.13 9.08
C PRO A 214 -7.27 -7.74 7.61
N THR A 215 -7.19 -8.75 6.72
CA THR A 215 -7.36 -8.61 5.27
C THR A 215 -8.84 -8.61 4.88
N PHE A 216 -9.16 -7.82 3.85
CA PHE A 216 -10.50 -7.81 3.25
C PHE A 216 -10.83 -9.13 2.52
N ARG A 217 -12.08 -9.60 2.68
CA ARG A 217 -12.67 -10.74 1.96
C ARG A 217 -13.53 -10.23 0.80
N GLU A 218 -13.15 -10.56 -0.45
CA GLU A 218 -13.75 -9.93 -1.65
C GLU A 218 -15.16 -10.41 -2.01
N LYS A 219 -15.58 -11.59 -1.55
CA LYS A 219 -16.77 -12.27 -2.06
C LYS A 219 -17.94 -12.25 -1.09
N ALA A 220 -18.39 -11.10 -0.64
CA ALA A 220 -19.62 -11.20 0.10
C ALA A 220 -20.60 -10.11 -0.32
N GLU A 221 -21.62 -10.48 -1.06
CA GLU A 221 -22.90 -9.77 -1.06
C GLU A 221 -23.43 -9.65 0.39
N ASN A 222 -23.07 -10.62 1.26
CA ASN A 222 -23.24 -10.59 2.71
C ASN A 222 -21.92 -11.04 3.38
N PRO A 223 -21.01 -10.12 3.73
CA PRO A 223 -19.76 -10.48 4.40
C PRO A 223 -20.03 -11.08 5.77
N ASP A 224 -19.47 -12.26 6.03
CA ASP A 224 -19.44 -12.83 7.38
C ASP A 224 -18.40 -12.07 8.20
N PHE A 225 -18.89 -11.18 9.08
CA PHE A 225 -18.03 -10.39 9.95
C PHE A 225 -17.47 -11.19 11.13
N SER A 226 -17.95 -12.42 11.38
CA SER A 226 -17.44 -13.26 12.45
C SER A 226 -15.96 -13.60 12.27
N VAL A 227 -15.48 -13.70 11.03
CA VAL A 227 -14.07 -13.97 10.69
C VAL A 227 -13.11 -12.88 11.17
N TYR A 228 -13.62 -11.68 11.48
CA TYR A 228 -12.83 -10.55 11.99
C TYR A 228 -12.94 -10.37 13.50
N ARG A 229 -13.79 -11.15 14.18
CA ARG A 229 -13.99 -11.01 15.62
C ARG A 229 -12.81 -11.58 16.39
N LEU A 230 -12.08 -10.70 17.05
CA LEU A 230 -11.01 -11.03 17.97
C LEU A 230 -11.56 -10.96 19.40
N ASP A 231 -11.25 -11.94 20.23
CA ASP A 231 -11.48 -11.84 21.68
C ASP A 231 -10.47 -10.87 22.30
N TRP A 232 -10.77 -9.58 22.21
CA TRP A 232 -9.89 -8.53 22.68
C TRP A 232 -9.53 -8.65 24.16
N ALA A 233 -10.51 -8.97 25.01
CA ALA A 233 -10.28 -9.08 26.45
C ALA A 233 -9.35 -10.25 26.78
N GLY A 234 -9.63 -11.42 26.21
CA GLY A 234 -8.80 -12.61 26.42
C GLY A 234 -7.38 -12.43 25.86
N VAL A 235 -7.25 -11.86 24.67
CA VAL A 235 -5.92 -11.65 24.05
C VAL A 235 -5.09 -10.61 24.80
N LEU A 236 -5.67 -9.47 25.20
CA LEU A 236 -4.94 -8.44 25.95
C LEU A 236 -4.52 -8.97 27.32
N SER A 237 -5.39 -9.69 28.04
CA SER A 237 -5.05 -10.32 29.31
C SER A 237 -3.92 -11.33 29.17
N ALA A 238 -3.93 -12.17 28.14
CA ALA A 238 -2.85 -13.13 27.87
C ALA A 238 -1.51 -12.45 27.53
N LEU A 239 -1.54 -11.32 26.83
CA LEU A 239 -0.35 -10.54 26.54
C LEU A 239 0.21 -9.87 27.81
N GLU A 240 -0.65 -9.35 28.68
CA GLU A 240 -0.24 -8.78 29.98
C GLU A 240 0.39 -9.84 30.89
N GLU A 241 -0.22 -11.02 30.97
CA GLU A 241 0.30 -12.14 31.74
C GLU A 241 1.67 -12.62 31.23
N ARG A 242 1.79 -12.77 29.89
CA ARG A 242 2.99 -13.34 29.27
C ARG A 242 4.15 -12.35 29.19
N PHE A 243 3.88 -11.09 28.84
CA PHE A 243 4.92 -10.10 28.52
C PHE A 243 4.97 -8.93 29.49
N GLY A 244 4.03 -8.89 30.46
CA GLY A 244 3.93 -7.82 31.46
C GLY A 244 3.58 -6.46 30.84
N GLY A 245 3.34 -5.48 31.74
CA GLY A 245 2.99 -4.11 31.35
C GLY A 245 1.50 -3.97 30.96
N LYS A 246 1.09 -2.73 30.70
CA LYS A 246 -0.28 -2.41 30.25
C LYS A 246 -0.35 -2.50 28.74
N TRP A 247 -1.32 -3.22 28.21
CA TRP A 247 -1.55 -3.36 26.78
C TRP A 247 -2.78 -2.57 26.31
N VAL A 248 -2.66 -1.99 25.11
CA VAL A 248 -3.75 -1.31 24.41
C VAL A 248 -3.97 -1.99 23.06
N GLY A 249 -5.21 -2.35 22.78
CA GLY A 249 -5.60 -2.85 21.46
C GLY A 249 -5.69 -1.71 20.43
N MET A 250 -5.20 -1.95 19.25
CA MET A 250 -5.32 -1.04 18.10
C MET A 250 -5.75 -1.85 16.88
N VAL A 251 -6.80 -1.41 16.19
CA VAL A 251 -7.27 -2.06 14.97
C VAL A 251 -7.07 -1.16 13.76
N ARG A 252 -6.56 -1.75 12.67
CA ARG A 252 -6.52 -1.11 11.36
C ARG A 252 -7.22 -1.97 10.32
N LEU A 253 -8.41 -1.56 9.93
CA LEU A 253 -9.19 -2.26 8.92
C LEU A 253 -8.70 -1.92 7.51
N HIS A 254 -8.83 -2.88 6.60
CA HIS A 254 -8.61 -2.59 5.18
C HIS A 254 -9.64 -1.55 4.68
N PRO A 255 -9.26 -0.58 3.82
CA PRO A 255 -10.18 0.48 3.37
C PRO A 255 -11.52 -0.01 2.80
N ASN A 256 -11.56 -1.22 2.25
CA ASN A 256 -12.80 -1.78 1.69
C ASN A 256 -13.79 -2.29 2.77
N ILE A 257 -13.33 -2.53 3.99
CA ILE A 257 -14.19 -2.90 5.13
C ILE A 257 -14.34 -1.77 6.15
N ALA A 258 -13.62 -0.68 6.00
CA ALA A 258 -13.72 0.48 6.88
C ALA A 258 -15.16 1.01 7.00
N GLN A 259 -15.94 0.98 5.92
CA GLN A 259 -17.35 1.36 5.90
C GLN A 259 -18.27 0.46 6.76
N TYR A 260 -17.77 -0.69 7.20
CA TYR A 260 -18.48 -1.65 8.03
C TYR A 260 -17.91 -1.71 9.45
N ALA A 261 -17.10 -0.72 9.85
CA ALA A 261 -16.47 -0.71 11.19
C ALA A 261 -17.49 -0.85 12.33
N ASP A 262 -18.68 -0.23 12.18
CA ASP A 262 -19.76 -0.32 13.15
C ASP A 262 -20.31 -1.76 13.34
N LYS A 263 -20.11 -2.64 12.36
CA LYS A 263 -20.52 -4.05 12.42
C LYS A 263 -19.46 -4.96 13.05
N LEU A 264 -18.26 -4.45 13.28
CA LEU A 264 -17.13 -5.23 13.80
C LEU A 264 -17.06 -5.21 15.32
N GLU A 265 -17.99 -4.51 15.98
CA GLU A 265 -18.10 -4.49 17.46
C GLU A 265 -16.74 -4.24 18.13
N ILE A 266 -16.01 -3.18 17.67
CA ILE A 266 -14.74 -2.79 18.27
C ILE A 266 -15.01 -2.33 19.69
N PRO A 267 -14.46 -3.01 20.74
CA PRO A 267 -14.75 -2.66 22.12
C PRO A 267 -14.28 -1.25 22.49
N GLU A 268 -14.94 -0.66 23.48
CA GLU A 268 -14.45 0.56 24.12
C GLU A 268 -13.02 0.33 24.65
N GLY A 269 -12.13 1.31 24.44
CA GLY A 269 -10.71 1.22 24.80
C GLY A 269 -9.79 0.63 23.73
N VAL A 270 -10.34 0.04 22.66
CA VAL A 270 -9.55 -0.33 21.48
C VAL A 270 -9.48 0.85 20.52
N VAL A 271 -8.27 1.25 20.13
CA VAL A 271 -8.03 2.37 19.24
C VAL A 271 -8.34 1.98 17.79
N ASN A 272 -9.28 2.65 17.14
CA ASN A 272 -9.53 2.48 15.73
C ASN A 272 -8.58 3.37 14.90
N ALA A 273 -7.53 2.78 14.34
CA ALA A 273 -6.53 3.44 13.50
C ALA A 273 -6.79 3.24 11.99
N THR A 274 -8.02 2.91 11.60
CA THR A 274 -8.36 2.64 10.18
C THR A 274 -8.08 3.81 9.27
N ASP A 275 -8.33 5.05 9.72
CA ASP A 275 -8.08 6.27 8.95
C ASP A 275 -6.67 6.84 9.13
N TYR A 276 -5.83 6.21 9.92
CA TYR A 276 -4.44 6.65 10.09
C TYR A 276 -3.68 6.50 8.75
N PRO A 277 -2.97 7.54 8.27
CA PRO A 277 -2.50 7.58 6.88
C PRO A 277 -1.40 6.58 6.57
N ASP A 278 -0.56 6.22 7.56
CA ASP A 278 0.63 5.39 7.32
C ASP A 278 0.63 4.10 8.14
N MET A 279 0.56 2.97 7.45
CA MET A 279 0.61 1.64 8.05
C MET A 279 1.96 1.38 8.74
N GLN A 280 3.07 1.89 8.19
CA GLN A 280 4.40 1.61 8.72
C GLN A 280 4.61 2.26 10.09
N GLU A 281 4.03 3.45 10.32
CA GLU A 281 4.03 4.06 11.65
C GLU A 281 3.25 3.23 12.67
N LEU A 282 2.13 2.60 12.25
CA LEU A 282 1.38 1.70 13.15
C LEU A 282 2.15 0.41 13.44
N LEU A 283 2.85 -0.15 12.44
CA LEU A 283 3.71 -1.31 12.63
C LEU A 283 4.88 -0.98 13.56
N LEU A 284 5.47 0.21 13.44
CA LEU A 284 6.57 0.66 14.30
C LEU A 284 6.20 0.67 15.78
N ILE A 285 5.03 1.23 16.13
CA ILE A 285 4.57 1.32 17.53
C ILE A 285 3.92 0.04 18.04
N GLY A 286 3.59 -0.93 17.16
CA GLY A 286 3.10 -2.23 17.57
C GLY A 286 4.18 -3.01 18.32
N ASP A 287 3.84 -3.53 19.49
CA ASP A 287 4.69 -4.46 20.26
C ASP A 287 4.33 -5.91 19.94
N CYS A 288 3.13 -6.14 19.44
CA CYS A 288 2.64 -7.39 18.90
C CYS A 288 1.74 -7.09 17.69
N CYS A 289 1.74 -7.96 16.68
CA CYS A 289 0.84 -7.84 15.54
C CYS A 289 0.04 -9.12 15.34
N ILE A 290 -1.26 -8.99 15.20
CA ILE A 290 -2.15 -10.06 14.74
C ILE A 290 -2.65 -9.67 13.34
N SER A 291 -2.49 -10.58 12.39
CA SER A 291 -3.01 -10.41 11.03
C SER A 291 -3.50 -11.76 10.50
N ASP A 292 -3.84 -11.82 9.22
CA ASP A 292 -4.28 -13.06 8.58
C ASP A 292 -3.49 -13.30 7.28
N TYR A 293 -4.04 -12.93 6.12
CA TYR A 293 -3.44 -13.12 4.80
C TYR A 293 -2.72 -11.88 4.26
N SER A 294 -2.51 -10.86 5.09
CA SER A 294 -1.92 -9.59 4.71
C SER A 294 -0.41 -9.63 4.66
N SER A 295 0.18 -8.98 3.67
CA SER A 295 1.63 -8.74 3.63
C SER A 295 2.13 -7.80 4.75
N SER A 296 1.24 -7.14 5.50
CA SER A 296 1.62 -6.29 6.63
C SER A 296 2.30 -7.08 7.75
N ILE A 297 1.94 -8.36 7.95
CA ILE A 297 2.62 -9.21 8.93
C ILE A 297 4.08 -9.49 8.53
N VAL A 298 4.35 -9.56 7.22
CA VAL A 298 5.71 -9.72 6.70
C VAL A 298 6.52 -8.44 6.90
N ASP A 299 5.91 -7.27 6.69
CA ASP A 299 6.56 -5.99 7.03
C ASP A 299 6.84 -5.93 8.53
N PHE A 300 5.89 -6.35 9.38
CA PHE A 300 6.08 -6.36 10.83
C PHE A 300 7.21 -7.29 11.27
N ALA A 301 7.38 -8.43 10.60
CA ALA A 301 8.41 -9.43 10.96
C ALA A 301 9.84 -8.84 10.95
N VAL A 302 10.11 -7.77 10.17
CA VAL A 302 11.44 -7.11 10.18
C VAL A 302 11.76 -6.43 11.50
N THR A 303 10.75 -6.16 12.34
CA THR A 303 10.96 -5.61 13.69
C THR A 303 11.53 -6.62 14.69
N GLY A 304 11.47 -7.93 14.36
CA GLY A 304 11.81 -9.02 15.26
C GLY A 304 10.81 -9.21 16.42
N LYS A 305 9.70 -8.46 16.43
CA LYS A 305 8.65 -8.56 17.45
C LYS A 305 7.68 -9.71 17.15
N GLN A 306 6.88 -10.10 18.14
CA GLN A 306 5.97 -11.24 18.05
C GLN A 306 4.79 -10.94 17.12
N GLY A 307 4.64 -11.76 16.07
CA GLY A 307 3.48 -11.75 15.18
C GLY A 307 2.65 -13.03 15.30
N PHE A 308 1.35 -12.92 15.14
CA PHE A 308 0.43 -14.06 15.13
C PHE A 308 -0.47 -14.01 13.89
N ILE A 309 -0.84 -15.20 13.40
CA ILE A 309 -1.84 -15.35 12.35
C ILE A 309 -3.16 -15.77 12.96
N PHE A 310 -4.18 -14.96 12.70
CA PHE A 310 -5.58 -15.26 13.07
C PHE A 310 -6.40 -15.43 11.79
N ALA A 311 -6.52 -16.67 11.33
CA ALA A 311 -7.11 -17.06 10.05
C ALA A 311 -8.17 -18.16 10.26
N THR A 312 -9.34 -17.80 10.81
CA THR A 312 -10.42 -18.74 11.14
C THR A 312 -11.09 -19.33 9.91
N ASP A 313 -10.94 -18.71 8.75
CA ASP A 313 -11.56 -19.07 7.48
C ASP A 313 -10.56 -19.59 6.43
N VAL A 314 -9.42 -20.16 6.84
CA VAL A 314 -8.31 -20.53 5.96
C VAL A 314 -8.74 -21.43 4.79
N ASP A 315 -9.61 -22.41 5.04
CA ASP A 315 -10.09 -23.32 3.98
C ASP A 315 -10.99 -22.59 2.96
N ALA A 316 -11.81 -21.65 3.41
CA ALA A 316 -12.60 -20.81 2.52
C ALA A 316 -11.69 -19.89 1.69
N TYR A 317 -10.71 -19.28 2.34
CA TYR A 317 -9.75 -18.40 1.66
C TYR A 317 -8.92 -19.16 0.60
N LYS A 318 -8.43 -20.37 0.92
CA LYS A 318 -7.69 -21.23 -0.02
C LYS A 318 -8.53 -21.64 -1.25
N ARG A 319 -9.85 -21.84 -1.09
CA ARG A 319 -10.74 -22.13 -2.23
C ARG A 319 -10.92 -20.96 -3.18
N ASP A 320 -10.90 -19.75 -2.64
CA ASP A 320 -11.12 -18.52 -3.40
C ASP A 320 -9.83 -17.91 -3.99
N ARG A 321 -8.68 -18.29 -3.46
CA ARG A 321 -7.38 -17.71 -3.80
C ARG A 321 -6.31 -18.78 -3.87
N GLU A 322 -5.63 -18.86 -5.01
CA GLU A 322 -4.39 -19.61 -5.07
C GLU A 322 -3.27 -18.87 -4.33
N CYS A 323 -2.50 -19.63 -3.56
CA CYS A 323 -1.40 -19.11 -2.75
C CYS A 323 -0.05 -19.57 -3.28
N TYR A 324 1.00 -18.80 -3.03
CA TYR A 324 2.40 -19.17 -3.33
C TYR A 324 2.97 -20.15 -2.31
N PHE A 325 2.52 -20.03 -1.07
CA PHE A 325 3.00 -20.82 0.07
C PHE A 325 1.81 -21.46 0.78
N SER A 326 2.02 -22.61 1.39
CA SER A 326 1.10 -23.12 2.38
C SER A 326 1.24 -22.32 3.69
N PHE A 327 0.17 -22.29 4.49
CA PHE A 327 0.25 -21.60 5.80
C PHE A 327 1.23 -22.31 6.73
N GLU A 328 1.27 -23.63 6.64
CA GLU A 328 2.11 -24.51 7.45
C GLU A 328 3.60 -24.32 7.12
N GLU A 329 3.95 -23.98 5.87
CA GLU A 329 5.34 -23.72 5.47
C GLU A 329 5.83 -22.31 5.81
N PHE A 330 4.91 -21.37 5.98
CA PHE A 330 5.25 -19.96 6.15
C PHE A 330 5.33 -19.52 7.62
N PHE A 331 4.56 -20.17 8.48
CA PHE A 331 4.50 -19.87 9.91
C PHE A 331 4.89 -21.09 10.72
N ILE A 332 6.11 -21.08 11.23
CA ILE A 332 6.60 -22.01 12.22
C ILE A 332 6.72 -21.31 13.57
#